data_66a2920ad1a0a40a29bda759ffd11fa1
#
_entry.id   66a2920ad1a0a40a29bda759ffd11fa1
#
_cell.length_a   1.000
_cell.length_b   1.000
_cell.length_c   1.000
_cell.angle_alpha   90.00
_cell.angle_beta   90.00
_cell.angle_gamma   90.00
#
_symmetry.space_group_name_H-M   'P 1'
#
loop_
_entity.id
_entity.type
_entity.pdbx_description
1 polymer ?
#
loop_
_entity_poly.entity_id
_entity_poly.type
_entity_poly.pdbx_seq_one_letter_code
_entity_poly.pdbx_strand_id
1 'polypeptide(L)'
;NLLTFAEQTQPPTVSFQNGKAKVNVFLKDRKANQFDLLVGFLPGGAGQKLLITGQAQLHLVSPFGMGEEFRVKWEKLQPKTQTLDVQLIYPYLLGLPVGVNARFQLYKKDTSFLNIGGDYGVQYQMPGSDYIRLSYRQQSTIVVNVIPIT
;
A
#
# COMPACT_ATOMS: atom_id res chain seq x y z
N ASN A 1 -8.18 -16.44 -5.29
CA ASN A 1 -8.96 -15.21 -5.52
C ASN A 1 -8.03 -14.14 -6.09
N LEU A 2 -8.02 -14.03 -7.40
CA LEU A 2 -7.22 -13.03 -8.14
C LEU A 2 -7.86 -11.63 -8.15
N LEU A 3 -9.12 -11.52 -7.72
CA LEU A 3 -9.88 -10.26 -7.74
C LEU A 3 -10.16 -9.82 -6.30
N THR A 4 -9.24 -9.05 -5.71
CA THR A 4 -9.41 -8.46 -4.38
C THR A 4 -10.42 -7.30 -4.35
N PHE A 5 -10.76 -6.77 -5.52
CA PHE A 5 -11.67 -5.63 -5.72
C PHE A 5 -13.09 -6.02 -6.14
N ALA A 6 -13.34 -7.30 -6.40
CA ALA A 6 -14.66 -7.79 -6.82
C ALA A 6 -15.13 -8.92 -5.91
N GLU A 7 -16.38 -8.85 -5.52
CA GLU A 7 -17.08 -9.88 -4.76
C GLU A 7 -18.14 -10.54 -5.64
N GLN A 8 -18.15 -11.86 -5.67
CA GLN A 8 -19.17 -12.62 -6.37
C GLN A 8 -20.48 -12.54 -5.54
N THR A 9 -21.49 -11.92 -6.09
CA THR A 9 -22.78 -11.72 -5.41
C THR A 9 -23.74 -12.88 -5.54
N GLN A 10 -23.61 -13.67 -6.61
CA GLN A 10 -24.44 -14.83 -6.88
C GLN A 10 -23.60 -15.96 -7.51
N PRO A 11 -23.99 -17.22 -7.34
CA PRO A 11 -23.32 -18.31 -8.01
C PRO A 11 -23.37 -18.12 -9.54
N PRO A 12 -22.32 -18.50 -10.26
CA PRO A 12 -22.29 -18.37 -11.70
C PRO A 12 -23.40 -19.23 -12.34
N THR A 13 -24.09 -18.66 -13.31
CA THR A 13 -25.11 -19.41 -14.07
C THR A 13 -24.57 -19.78 -15.44
N VAL A 14 -24.79 -21.02 -15.82
CA VAL A 14 -24.42 -21.52 -17.15
C VAL A 14 -25.68 -21.66 -18.00
N SER A 15 -25.73 -20.97 -19.12
CA SER A 15 -26.80 -21.13 -20.12
C SER A 15 -26.25 -21.70 -21.41
N PHE A 16 -27.00 -22.62 -22.01
CA PHE A 16 -26.65 -23.23 -23.29
C PHE A 16 -27.53 -22.65 -24.37
N GLN A 17 -26.96 -22.02 -25.37
CA GLN A 17 -27.67 -21.47 -26.52
C GLN A 17 -26.90 -21.76 -27.81
N ASN A 18 -27.56 -22.31 -28.79
CA ASN A 18 -27.00 -22.64 -30.13
C ASN A 18 -25.68 -23.45 -30.05
N GLY A 19 -25.62 -24.46 -29.19
CA GLY A 19 -24.43 -25.33 -29.04
C GLY A 19 -23.23 -24.64 -28.34
N LYS A 20 -23.42 -23.43 -27.81
CA LYS A 20 -22.41 -22.71 -27.03
C LYS A 20 -22.83 -22.58 -25.56
N ALA A 21 -21.89 -22.80 -24.66
CA ALA A 21 -22.07 -22.52 -23.23
C ALA A 21 -21.71 -21.07 -22.92
N LYS A 22 -22.64 -20.33 -22.33
CA LYS A 22 -22.41 -18.97 -21.83
C LYS A 22 -22.40 -19.02 -20.32
N VAL A 23 -21.29 -18.63 -19.73
CA VAL A 23 -21.14 -18.50 -18.27
C VAL A 23 -21.37 -17.05 -17.89
N ASN A 24 -22.38 -16.80 -17.08
CA ASN A 24 -22.64 -15.47 -16.51
C ASN A 24 -22.09 -15.45 -15.09
N VAL A 25 -21.16 -14.53 -14.83
CA VAL A 25 -20.58 -14.30 -13.50
C VAL A 25 -21.06 -12.94 -13.00
N PHE A 26 -21.68 -12.94 -11.84
CA PHE A 26 -22.18 -11.72 -11.22
C PHE A 26 -21.16 -11.19 -10.22
N LEU A 27 -20.52 -10.09 -10.57
CA LEU A 27 -19.50 -9.44 -9.77
C LEU A 27 -20.02 -8.07 -9.29
N LYS A 28 -19.70 -7.72 -8.07
CA LYS A 28 -19.93 -6.39 -7.51
C LYS A 28 -18.60 -5.82 -7.05
N ASP A 29 -18.38 -4.54 -7.31
CA ASP A 29 -17.18 -3.84 -6.83
C ASP A 29 -17.14 -3.82 -5.30
N ARG A 30 -16.05 -4.33 -4.75
CA ARG A 30 -15.76 -4.27 -3.32
C ARG A 30 -14.92 -3.03 -3.03
N LYS A 31 -15.57 -1.92 -2.75
CA LYS A 31 -14.90 -0.71 -2.27
C LYS A 31 -14.73 -0.82 -0.76
N ALA A 32 -13.58 -1.31 -0.32
CA ALA A 32 -13.23 -1.37 1.09
C ALA A 32 -12.19 -0.27 1.38
N ASN A 33 -12.67 0.98 1.47
CA ASN A 33 -11.83 2.08 1.89
C ASN A 33 -11.81 2.14 3.41
N GLN A 34 -10.62 2.17 3.99
CA GLN A 34 -10.42 2.23 5.43
C GLN A 34 -9.53 3.42 5.77
N PHE A 35 -9.93 4.15 6.78
CA PHE A 35 -9.12 5.22 7.36
C PHE A 35 -9.13 5.07 8.87
N ASP A 36 -7.94 4.97 9.45
CA ASP A 36 -7.72 4.90 10.88
C ASP A 36 -6.79 6.02 11.32
N LEU A 37 -7.14 6.71 12.39
CA LEU A 37 -6.33 7.75 13.00
C LEU A 37 -6.30 7.56 14.51
N LEU A 38 -5.10 7.46 15.07
CA LEU A 38 -4.86 7.44 16.50
C LEU A 38 -3.94 8.59 16.87
N VAL A 39 -4.35 9.41 17.84
CA VAL A 39 -3.53 10.51 18.36
C VAL A 39 -3.35 10.30 19.86
N GLY A 40 -2.12 10.29 20.31
CA GLY A 40 -1.72 10.15 21.71
C GLY A 40 -0.99 11.41 22.20
N PHE A 41 -1.12 11.66 23.48
CA PHE A 41 -0.42 12.75 24.15
C PHE A 41 0.39 12.17 25.29
N LEU A 42 1.70 12.39 25.29
CA LEU A 42 2.59 12.04 26.39
C LEU A 42 2.90 13.29 27.17
N PRO A 43 2.56 13.37 28.46
CA PRO A 43 2.95 14.49 29.30
C PRO A 43 4.47 14.54 29.39
N GLY A 44 5.05 15.69 29.09
CA GLY A 44 6.45 15.95 29.36
C GLY A 44 6.67 16.02 30.87
N GLY A 45 7.81 15.56 31.37
CA GLY A 45 8.21 15.80 32.74
C GLY A 45 8.29 17.31 33.05
N ALA A 46 8.50 17.68 34.34
CA ALA A 46 8.57 19.06 34.77
C ALA A 46 9.48 19.90 33.86
N GLY A 47 8.88 20.89 33.16
CA GLY A 47 9.58 21.79 32.23
C GLY A 47 9.73 21.29 30.80
N GLN A 48 9.22 20.08 30.44
CA GLN A 48 9.28 19.56 29.08
C GLN A 48 7.95 19.79 28.31
N LYS A 49 8.08 20.01 27.01
CA LYS A 49 6.93 20.21 26.12
C LYS A 49 6.10 18.93 25.99
N LEU A 50 4.78 19.11 25.90
CA LEU A 50 3.85 18.02 25.54
C LEU A 50 4.31 17.35 24.25
N LEU A 51 4.39 16.03 24.28
CA LEU A 51 4.78 15.24 23.14
C LEU A 51 3.56 14.64 22.48
N ILE A 52 3.39 14.95 21.21
CA ILE A 52 2.31 14.37 20.39
C ILE A 52 2.85 13.15 19.68
N THR A 53 2.17 12.03 19.87
CA THR A 53 2.37 10.76 19.17
C THR A 53 1.16 10.47 18.29
N GLY A 54 1.30 9.63 17.28
CA GLY A 54 0.17 9.31 16.45
C GLY A 54 0.46 8.21 15.44
N GLN A 55 -0.61 7.68 14.92
CA GLN A 55 -0.63 6.72 13.82
C GLN A 55 -1.77 7.10 12.89
N ALA A 56 -1.51 7.13 11.59
CA ALA A 56 -2.52 7.29 10.56
C ALA A 56 -2.36 6.18 9.54
N GLN A 57 -3.46 5.56 9.16
CA GLN A 57 -3.51 4.51 8.15
C GLN A 57 -4.64 4.81 7.17
N LEU A 58 -4.32 4.78 5.89
CA LEU A 58 -5.27 4.90 4.79
C LEU A 58 -5.10 3.69 3.88
N HIS A 59 -6.20 3.02 3.57
CA HIS A 59 -6.25 1.93 2.63
C HIS A 59 -7.43 2.15 1.68
N LEU A 60 -7.13 2.39 0.41
CA LEU A 60 -8.11 2.57 -0.65
C LEU A 60 -8.03 1.39 -1.60
N VAL A 61 -9.17 0.77 -1.88
CA VAL A 61 -9.30 -0.34 -2.82
C VAL A 61 -10.17 0.10 -3.99
N SER A 62 -9.60 0.04 -5.18
CA SER A 62 -10.25 0.42 -6.44
C SER A 62 -10.90 1.82 -6.42
N PRO A 63 -10.19 2.89 -5.97
CA PRO A 63 -10.75 4.22 -5.92
C PRO A 63 -11.19 4.72 -7.32
N PHE A 64 -10.51 4.31 -8.38
CA PHE A 64 -10.83 4.66 -9.77
C PHE A 64 -11.56 3.54 -10.53
N GLY A 65 -11.83 2.38 -9.90
CA GLY A 65 -12.59 1.28 -10.49
C GLY A 65 -11.77 0.31 -11.34
N MET A 66 -10.43 0.37 -11.31
CA MET A 66 -9.55 -0.47 -12.13
C MET A 66 -8.80 -1.53 -11.32
N GLY A 67 -9.21 -1.75 -10.05
CA GLY A 67 -8.59 -2.72 -9.15
C GLY A 67 -7.30 -2.25 -8.50
N GLU A 68 -7.00 -0.97 -8.61
CA GLU A 68 -5.84 -0.36 -7.96
C GLU A 68 -5.99 -0.35 -6.44
N GLU A 69 -4.87 -0.39 -5.75
CA GLU A 69 -4.81 -0.37 -4.31
C GLU A 69 -3.78 0.66 -3.85
N PHE A 70 -4.19 1.54 -2.96
CA PHE A 70 -3.35 2.57 -2.38
C PHE A 70 -3.35 2.45 -0.87
N ARG A 71 -2.16 2.31 -0.28
CA ARG A 71 -1.96 2.24 1.16
C ARG A 71 -0.98 3.30 1.61
N VAL A 72 -1.33 3.99 2.67
CA VAL A 72 -0.44 4.90 3.40
C VAL A 72 -0.49 4.54 4.86
N LYS A 73 0.67 4.34 5.47
CA LYS A 73 0.81 4.14 6.89
C LYS A 73 1.86 5.10 7.43
N TRP A 74 1.45 5.94 8.36
CA TRP A 74 2.34 6.85 9.06
C TRP A 74 2.27 6.58 10.56
N GLU A 75 3.41 6.53 11.22
CA GLU A 75 3.53 6.29 12.65
C GLU A 75 4.56 7.22 13.27
N LYS A 76 4.21 7.80 14.40
CA LYS A 76 5.09 8.55 15.29
C LYS A 76 4.77 8.16 16.72
N LEU A 77 5.19 6.97 17.13
CA LEU A 77 4.89 6.40 18.45
C LEU A 77 5.89 6.83 19.51
N GLN A 78 7.06 7.31 19.11
CA GLN A 78 8.12 7.79 20.00
C GLN A 78 8.55 9.20 19.61
N PRO A 79 9.12 9.99 20.55
CA PRO A 79 9.46 11.38 20.36
C PRO A 79 10.32 11.62 19.18
N LYS A 80 11.12 11.03 18.64
CA LYS A 80 12.02 11.35 17.52
C LYS A 80 12.02 10.29 16.42
N THR A 81 11.11 9.33 16.54
CA THR A 81 11.00 8.22 15.58
C THR A 81 9.75 8.39 14.74
N GLN A 82 9.90 8.35 13.44
CA GLN A 82 8.81 8.43 12.47
C GLN A 82 8.98 7.36 11.41
N THR A 83 7.87 6.75 11.03
CA THR A 83 7.81 5.78 9.93
C THR A 83 6.73 6.23 8.95
N LEU A 84 7.04 6.19 7.68
CA LEU A 84 6.10 6.38 6.58
C LEU A 84 6.26 5.22 5.61
N ASP A 85 5.16 4.56 5.28
CA ASP A 85 5.09 3.51 4.28
C ASP A 85 3.96 3.88 3.30
N VAL A 86 4.29 4.04 2.03
CA VAL A 86 3.35 4.34 0.96
C VAL A 86 3.46 3.26 -0.08
N GLN A 87 2.33 2.62 -0.41
CA GLN A 87 2.27 1.56 -1.41
C GLN A 87 1.18 1.84 -2.41
N LEU A 88 1.51 1.69 -3.68
CA LEU A 88 0.60 1.72 -4.82
C LEU A 88 0.69 0.39 -5.57
N ILE A 89 -0.44 -0.23 -5.82
CA ILE A 89 -0.58 -1.41 -6.67
C ILE A 89 -1.59 -1.07 -7.76
N TYR A 90 -1.20 -1.22 -9.01
CA TYR A 90 -2.05 -1.00 -10.17
C TYR A 90 -2.00 -2.25 -11.05
N PRO A 91 -3.01 -3.14 -10.97
CA PRO A 91 -2.94 -4.47 -11.58
C PRO A 91 -3.04 -4.47 -13.11
N TYR A 92 -3.78 -3.52 -13.68
CA TYR A 92 -4.08 -3.49 -15.12
C TYR A 92 -3.86 -2.07 -15.68
N LEU A 93 -2.63 -1.75 -16.05
CA LEU A 93 -2.29 -0.42 -16.57
C LEU A 93 -2.98 -0.19 -17.91
N LEU A 94 -3.87 0.80 -17.97
CA LEU A 94 -4.63 1.16 -19.19
C LEU A 94 -5.42 0.00 -19.81
N GLY A 95 -5.88 -0.96 -19.00
CA GLY A 95 -6.60 -2.14 -19.48
C GLY A 95 -5.72 -3.22 -20.11
N LEU A 96 -4.40 -3.06 -20.06
CA LEU A 96 -3.44 -4.06 -20.51
C LEU A 96 -3.16 -5.07 -19.40
N PRO A 97 -2.71 -6.30 -19.73
CA PRO A 97 -2.32 -7.29 -18.73
C PRO A 97 -0.97 -6.97 -18.08
N VAL A 98 -0.73 -5.69 -17.83
CA VAL A 98 0.49 -5.17 -17.21
C VAL A 98 0.13 -4.51 -15.90
N GLY A 99 0.66 -5.02 -14.81
CA GLY A 99 0.55 -4.42 -13.49
C GLY A 99 1.81 -3.66 -13.10
N VAL A 100 1.64 -2.61 -12.32
CA VAL A 100 2.74 -1.88 -11.70
C VAL A 100 2.54 -1.83 -10.20
N ASN A 101 3.62 -1.92 -9.45
CA ASN A 101 3.63 -1.69 -8.03
C ASN A 101 4.78 -0.76 -7.66
N ALA A 102 4.51 0.16 -6.75
CA ALA A 102 5.51 1.05 -6.18
C ALA A 102 5.32 1.07 -4.67
N ARG A 103 6.42 1.01 -3.93
CA ARG A 103 6.43 1.18 -2.49
C ARG A 103 7.54 2.12 -2.10
N PHE A 104 7.21 3.08 -1.25
CA PHE A 104 8.14 4.00 -0.65
C PHE A 104 8.11 3.83 0.85
N GLN A 105 9.30 3.73 1.46
CA GLN A 105 9.45 3.59 2.90
C GLN A 105 10.42 4.65 3.43
N LEU A 106 10.03 5.30 4.50
CA LEU A 106 10.88 6.22 5.23
C LEU A 106 10.87 5.83 6.70
N TYR A 107 12.05 5.63 7.25
CA TYR A 107 12.25 5.40 8.67
C TYR A 107 13.25 6.43 9.21
N LYS A 108 12.78 7.27 10.08
CA LYS A 108 13.61 8.25 10.78
C LYS A 108 13.69 7.89 12.26
N LYS A 109 14.90 7.73 12.75
CA LYS A 109 15.16 7.54 14.17
C LYS A 109 16.09 8.63 14.66
N ASP A 110 15.57 9.48 15.54
CA ASP A 110 16.28 10.64 16.07
C ASP A 110 16.72 11.64 14.96
N THR A 111 17.65 12.51 15.25
CA THR A 111 18.27 13.41 14.27
C THR A 111 19.43 12.75 13.52
N SER A 112 19.86 11.56 13.96
CA SER A 112 21.10 10.93 13.52
C SER A 112 20.91 9.84 12.48
N PHE A 113 19.69 9.34 12.29
CA PHE A 113 19.46 8.18 11.41
C PHE A 113 18.23 8.37 10.53
N LEU A 114 18.41 8.28 9.23
CA LEU A 114 17.34 8.31 8.24
C LEU A 114 17.56 7.19 7.22
N ASN A 115 16.58 6.31 7.10
CA ASN A 115 16.54 5.24 6.10
C ASN A 115 15.41 5.50 5.12
N ILE A 116 15.71 5.49 3.83
CA ILE A 116 14.76 5.67 2.74
C ILE A 116 14.85 4.46 1.84
N GLY A 117 13.71 3.82 1.60
CA GLY A 117 13.58 2.67 0.71
C GLY A 117 12.58 2.92 -0.41
N GLY A 118 12.89 2.43 -1.59
CA GLY A 118 11.99 2.38 -2.73
C GLY A 118 11.95 0.99 -3.34
N ASP A 119 10.76 0.51 -3.65
CA ASP A 119 10.52 -0.80 -4.28
C ASP A 119 9.59 -0.56 -5.47
N TYR A 120 10.04 -0.90 -6.67
CA TYR A 120 9.30 -0.67 -7.91
C TYR A 120 9.23 -1.98 -8.69
N GLY A 121 8.05 -2.33 -9.16
CA GLY A 121 7.86 -3.56 -9.90
C GLY A 121 6.91 -3.41 -11.06
N VAL A 122 7.17 -4.14 -12.12
CA VAL A 122 6.29 -4.32 -13.27
C VAL A 122 5.97 -5.80 -13.38
N GLN A 123 4.71 -6.12 -13.58
CA GLN A 123 4.22 -7.49 -13.71
C GLN A 123 3.44 -7.62 -15.00
N TYR A 124 3.75 -8.64 -15.77
CA TYR A 124 2.99 -9.03 -16.94
C TYR A 124 2.20 -10.30 -16.62
N GLN A 125 0.87 -10.23 -16.77
CA GLN A 125 -0.02 -11.36 -16.56
C GLN A 125 -0.17 -12.13 -17.87
N MET A 126 0.20 -13.41 -17.84
CA MET A 126 0.01 -14.32 -18.96
C MET A 126 -1.40 -14.97 -18.93
N PRO A 127 -1.88 -15.50 -20.05
CA PRO A 127 -3.09 -16.34 -20.06
C PRO A 127 -2.97 -17.50 -19.06
N GLY A 128 -3.99 -17.68 -18.22
CA GLY A 128 -3.94 -18.63 -17.10
C GLY A 128 -3.67 -17.93 -15.78
N SER A 129 -2.89 -18.54 -14.92
CA SER A 129 -2.53 -17.99 -13.59
C SER A 129 -1.08 -17.54 -13.50
N ASP A 130 -0.34 -17.64 -14.58
CA ASP A 130 1.09 -17.36 -14.62
C ASP A 130 1.35 -15.86 -14.80
N TYR A 131 2.46 -15.40 -14.24
CA TYR A 131 2.92 -14.02 -14.41
C TYR A 131 4.45 -13.94 -14.38
N ILE A 132 4.97 -12.93 -15.06
CA ILE A 132 6.37 -12.53 -14.96
C ILE A 132 6.43 -11.19 -14.24
N ARG A 133 7.30 -11.09 -13.23
CA ARG A 133 7.53 -9.85 -12.48
C ARG A 133 9.00 -9.44 -12.55
N LEU A 134 9.21 -8.18 -12.89
CA LEU A 134 10.50 -7.51 -12.73
C LEU A 134 10.37 -6.50 -11.60
N SER A 135 11.30 -6.54 -10.66
CA SER A 135 11.32 -5.59 -9.53
C SER A 135 12.69 -4.98 -9.34
N TYR A 136 12.69 -3.70 -8.98
CA TYR A 136 13.87 -2.94 -8.60
C TYR A 136 13.71 -2.41 -7.20
N ARG A 137 14.72 -2.62 -6.36
CA ARG A 137 14.75 -2.14 -4.98
C ARG A 137 15.93 -1.24 -4.76
N GLN A 138 15.68 -0.09 -4.16
CA GLN A 138 16.71 0.86 -3.74
C GLN A 138 16.55 1.15 -2.25
N GLN A 139 17.67 1.22 -1.54
CA GLN A 139 17.70 1.60 -0.14
C GLN A 139 18.88 2.55 0.10
N SER A 140 18.61 3.64 0.81
CA SER A 140 19.60 4.62 1.21
C SER A 140 19.52 4.86 2.71
N THR A 141 20.65 4.85 3.37
CA THR A 141 20.76 5.13 4.80
C THR A 141 21.67 6.33 4.99
N ILE A 142 21.13 7.37 5.65
CA ILE A 142 21.86 8.58 6.00
C ILE A 142 22.08 8.55 7.51
N VAL A 143 23.35 8.58 7.91
CA VAL A 143 23.76 8.70 9.31
C VAL A 143 24.41 10.04 9.47
N VAL A 144 23.82 10.90 10.30
CA VAL A 144 24.39 12.21 10.64
C VAL A 144 25.16 12.05 11.94
N ASN A 145 26.46 11.94 11.85
CA ASN A 145 27.34 12.02 13.03
C ASN A 145 27.44 13.50 13.44
N VAL A 146 26.81 13.87 14.53
CA VAL A 146 27.11 15.13 15.18
C VAL A 146 28.45 14.96 15.89
N ILE A 147 29.52 15.43 15.28
CA ILE A 147 30.82 15.53 15.94
C ILE A 147 30.68 16.63 16.98
N PRO A 148 30.77 16.35 18.29
CA PRO A 148 30.80 17.44 19.27
C PRO A 148 32.07 18.24 19.02
N ILE A 149 31.90 19.50 18.67
CA ILE A 149 33.01 20.46 18.65
C ILE A 149 33.32 20.75 20.10
N THR A 150 34.42 20.21 20.60
CA THR A 150 35.04 20.57 21.89
C THR A 150 35.72 21.88 21.78
#